data_985c17b2fe2807bb897311caa0053aed
#
_entry.id   985c17b2fe2807bb897311caa0053aed
#
_cell.length_a   1.000
_cell.length_b   1.000
_cell.length_c   1.000
_cell.angle_alpha   90.00
_cell.angle_beta   90.00
_cell.angle_gamma   90.00
#
_symmetry.space_group_name_H-M   'P 1'
#
loop_
_entity.id
_entity.type
_entity.pdbx_description
1 polymer ?
#
loop_
_entity_poly.entity_id
_entity_poly.type
_entity_poly.pdbx_seq_one_letter_code
_entity_poly.pdbx_strand_id
1 'polypeptide(L)'
;VHSVQSITPQGHKRFMTGGRVRGCYYGLGQASSVWVVCEGVATAHSIHEATNLTLAAAFSASNLMPVAQALKQKNPECTIIIAADDDHLTEGNPGLTAARAAAMAVGGLVVMPQFPANRPGKATDFNDLSALAGTGAVHECFAEVMEGLSHDL
;
A
#
# COMPACT_ATOMS: atom_id res chain seq x y z
N VAL A 1 -8.58 14.06 12.95
CA VAL A 1 -8.03 14.45 11.64
C VAL A 1 -6.77 15.25 11.86
N HIS A 2 -5.63 14.86 11.26
CA HIS A 2 -4.33 15.52 11.43
C HIS A 2 -3.95 16.38 10.22
N SER A 3 -4.47 16.06 9.05
CA SER A 3 -4.30 16.80 7.81
C SER A 3 -5.41 16.45 6.83
N VAL A 4 -5.53 17.21 5.76
CA VAL A 4 -6.44 16.98 4.64
C VAL A 4 -5.63 17.01 3.36
N GLN A 5 -5.81 15.99 2.51
CA GLN A 5 -5.28 16.01 1.15
C GLN A 5 -6.41 16.40 0.19
N SER A 6 -6.19 17.42 -0.61
CA SER A 6 -7.06 17.77 -1.74
C SER A 6 -6.45 17.23 -3.04
N ILE A 7 -7.32 16.72 -3.92
CA ILE A 7 -6.93 16.21 -5.23
C ILE A 7 -7.72 17.00 -6.27
N THR A 8 -7.02 17.65 -7.20
CA THR A 8 -7.68 18.37 -8.30
C THR A 8 -8.22 17.40 -9.35
N PRO A 9 -9.15 17.83 -10.24
CA PRO A 9 -9.59 16.99 -11.36
C PRO A 9 -8.46 16.53 -12.29
N GLN A 10 -7.32 17.24 -12.30
CA GLN A 10 -6.13 16.90 -13.07
C GLN A 10 -5.18 15.95 -12.30
N GLY A 11 -5.56 15.49 -11.09
CA GLY A 11 -4.78 14.56 -10.28
C GLY A 11 -3.70 15.20 -9.40
N HIS A 12 -3.57 16.54 -9.36
CA HIS A 12 -2.60 17.20 -8.48
C HIS A 12 -3.02 17.06 -7.01
N LYS A 13 -2.12 16.55 -6.19
CA LYS A 13 -2.34 16.29 -4.77
C LYS A 13 -1.66 17.36 -3.91
N ARG A 14 -2.37 17.92 -2.95
CA ARG A 14 -1.83 18.90 -1.99
C ARG A 14 -2.34 18.61 -0.60
N PHE A 15 -1.46 18.68 0.41
CA PHE A 15 -1.84 18.66 1.81
C PHE A 15 -2.11 20.08 2.32
N MET A 16 -2.96 20.17 3.33
CA MET A 16 -3.19 21.40 4.08
C MET A 16 -1.88 21.83 4.75
N THR A 17 -1.52 23.10 4.57
CA THR A 17 -0.31 23.69 5.17
C THR A 17 -0.37 23.59 6.70
N GLY A 18 0.73 23.13 7.33
CA GLY A 18 0.83 22.95 8.78
C GLY A 18 0.18 21.68 9.33
N GLY A 19 -0.47 20.88 8.48
CA GLY A 19 -1.01 19.57 8.89
C GLY A 19 0.11 18.53 9.08
N ARG A 20 -0.03 17.69 10.12
CA ARG A 20 0.87 16.55 10.32
C ARG A 20 0.56 15.44 9.32
N VAL A 21 1.55 15.01 8.55
CA VAL A 21 1.43 13.89 7.59
C VAL A 21 2.25 12.67 8.03
N ARG A 22 3.45 12.89 8.60
CA ARG A 22 4.36 11.81 9.00
C ARG A 22 3.70 10.84 9.99
N GLY A 23 3.63 9.55 9.64
CA GLY A 23 2.99 8.50 10.41
C GLY A 23 1.46 8.57 10.42
N CYS A 24 0.85 9.51 9.68
CA CYS A 24 -0.59 9.57 9.47
C CYS A 24 -0.97 8.83 8.19
N TYR A 25 -2.17 8.26 8.18
CA TYR A 25 -2.67 7.47 7.06
C TYR A 25 -4.19 7.64 6.89
N TYR A 26 -4.67 7.30 5.71
CA TYR A 26 -6.09 7.08 5.46
C TYR A 26 -6.38 5.59 5.67
N GLY A 27 -7.24 5.27 6.64
CA GLY A 27 -7.64 3.89 6.94
C GLY A 27 -8.88 3.48 6.16
N LEU A 28 -8.89 2.26 5.62
CA LEU A 28 -9.99 1.64 4.90
C LEU A 28 -10.20 0.21 5.39
N GLY A 29 -11.45 -0.17 5.61
CA GLY A 29 -11.82 -1.47 6.19
C GLY A 29 -11.96 -1.43 7.71
N GLN A 30 -12.20 -2.59 8.31
CA GLN A 30 -12.34 -2.74 9.76
C GLN A 30 -11.00 -3.08 10.41
N ALA A 31 -10.85 -2.76 11.70
CA ALA A 31 -9.65 -3.12 12.44
C ALA A 31 -9.41 -4.64 12.39
N SER A 32 -8.18 -5.03 12.09
CA SER A 32 -7.78 -6.43 11.85
C SER A 32 -6.41 -6.68 12.45
N SER A 33 -6.07 -7.98 12.62
CA SER A 33 -4.71 -8.41 12.93
C SER A 33 -3.76 -8.29 11.73
N VAL A 34 -4.28 -8.08 10.52
CA VAL A 34 -3.50 -7.91 9.29
C VAL A 34 -3.79 -6.53 8.69
N TRP A 35 -2.74 -5.76 8.44
CA TRP A 35 -2.80 -4.46 7.81
C TRP A 35 -1.96 -4.41 6.55
N VAL A 36 -2.53 -3.91 5.48
CA VAL A 36 -1.79 -3.59 4.26
C VAL A 36 -1.51 -2.09 4.23
N VAL A 37 -0.24 -1.71 4.09
CA VAL A 37 0.19 -0.31 3.93
C VAL A 37 0.58 -0.10 2.48
N CYS A 38 0.02 0.91 1.84
CA CYS A 38 0.32 1.30 0.46
C CYS A 38 0.53 2.81 0.34
N GLU A 39 1.02 3.27 -0.80
CA GLU A 39 1.28 4.69 -0.99
C GLU A 39 -0.02 5.48 -1.23
N GLY A 40 -0.83 5.06 -2.20
CA GLY A 40 -1.95 5.82 -2.72
C GLY A 40 -3.32 5.40 -2.16
N VAL A 41 -4.26 6.36 -2.06
CA VAL A 41 -5.65 6.07 -1.66
C VAL A 41 -6.36 5.22 -2.72
N ALA A 42 -6.15 5.49 -4.02
CA ALA A 42 -6.73 4.69 -5.11
C ALA A 42 -6.22 3.24 -5.05
N THR A 43 -4.92 3.05 -4.82
CA THR A 43 -4.28 1.75 -4.60
C THR A 43 -4.91 1.00 -3.43
N ALA A 44 -5.15 1.70 -2.29
CA ALA A 44 -5.82 1.11 -1.13
C ALA A 44 -7.24 0.62 -1.48
N HIS A 45 -8.02 1.40 -2.21
CA HIS A 45 -9.36 0.99 -2.64
C HIS A 45 -9.34 -0.24 -3.55
N SER A 46 -8.44 -0.28 -4.54
CA SER A 46 -8.32 -1.43 -5.45
C SER A 46 -7.92 -2.72 -4.73
N ILE A 47 -7.00 -2.63 -3.76
CA ILE A 47 -6.61 -3.78 -2.94
C ILE A 47 -7.77 -4.21 -2.03
N HIS A 48 -8.45 -3.27 -1.36
CA HIS A 48 -9.58 -3.58 -0.49
C HIS A 48 -10.71 -4.26 -1.25
N GLU A 49 -11.07 -3.76 -2.41
CA GLU A 49 -12.10 -4.34 -3.28
C GLU A 49 -11.76 -5.78 -3.68
N ALA A 50 -10.49 -6.05 -3.98
CA ALA A 50 -10.03 -7.37 -4.41
C ALA A 50 -9.89 -8.39 -3.26
N THR A 51 -9.53 -7.94 -2.04
CA THR A 51 -9.07 -8.84 -0.96
C THR A 51 -9.87 -8.73 0.32
N ASN A 52 -10.66 -7.68 0.50
CA ASN A 52 -11.31 -7.30 1.76
C ASN A 52 -10.33 -7.09 2.95
N LEU A 53 -9.02 -6.98 2.70
CA LEU A 53 -8.03 -6.67 3.73
C LEU A 53 -8.18 -5.23 4.24
N THR A 54 -7.66 -4.97 5.44
CA THR A 54 -7.64 -3.64 6.04
C THR A 54 -6.43 -2.85 5.53
N LEU A 55 -6.65 -1.64 5.07
CA LEU A 55 -5.65 -0.81 4.39
C LEU A 55 -5.31 0.46 5.17
N ALA A 56 -4.06 0.90 5.01
CA ALA A 56 -3.56 2.19 5.42
C ALA A 56 -2.81 2.86 4.26
N ALA A 57 -3.42 3.86 3.62
CA ALA A 57 -2.75 4.65 2.60
C ALA A 57 -1.86 5.72 3.25
N ALA A 58 -0.56 5.65 2.99
CA ALA A 58 0.48 6.48 3.59
C ALA A 58 0.69 7.82 2.86
N PHE A 59 0.10 8.00 1.69
CA PHE A 59 0.15 9.17 0.80
C PHE A 59 1.48 9.41 0.08
N SER A 60 2.59 8.78 0.49
CA SER A 60 3.88 8.87 -0.18
C SER A 60 4.80 7.71 0.20
N ALA A 61 5.76 7.37 -0.67
CA ALA A 61 6.77 6.35 -0.40
C ALA A 61 7.56 6.62 0.88
N SER A 62 7.93 7.89 1.13
CA SER A 62 8.68 8.30 2.33
C SER A 62 7.89 8.15 3.64
N ASN A 63 6.57 8.00 3.58
CA ASN A 63 5.71 7.83 4.75
C ASN A 63 5.30 6.37 5.00
N LEU A 64 5.65 5.42 4.12
CA LEU A 64 5.36 3.99 4.30
C LEU A 64 5.92 3.47 5.63
N MET A 65 7.22 3.67 5.88
CA MET A 65 7.89 3.23 7.11
C MET A 65 7.31 3.90 8.37
N PRO A 66 7.15 5.24 8.46
CA PRO A 66 6.50 5.88 9.59
C PRO A 66 5.08 5.36 9.89
N VAL A 67 4.28 5.06 8.86
CA VAL A 67 2.93 4.51 9.02
C VAL A 67 2.99 3.07 9.54
N ALA A 68 3.83 2.21 8.95
CA ALA A 68 4.01 0.84 9.39
C ALA A 68 4.46 0.76 10.85
N GLN A 69 5.42 1.60 11.26
CA GLN A 69 5.88 1.71 12.64
C GLN A 69 4.76 2.16 13.58
N ALA A 70 3.96 3.17 13.18
CA ALA A 70 2.84 3.65 13.99
C ALA A 70 1.76 2.58 14.20
N LEU A 71 1.48 1.74 13.18
CA LEU A 71 0.56 0.61 13.28
C LEU A 71 1.11 -0.46 14.22
N LYS A 72 2.38 -0.85 14.08
CA LYS A 72 3.05 -1.82 14.98
C LYS A 72 3.08 -1.35 16.43
N GLN A 73 3.30 -0.06 16.68
CA GLN A 73 3.26 0.51 18.04
C GLN A 73 1.88 0.42 18.68
N LYS A 74 0.81 0.58 17.89
CA LYS A 74 -0.58 0.48 18.38
C LYS A 74 -1.01 -0.97 18.61
N ASN A 75 -0.57 -1.87 17.76
CA ASN A 75 -0.83 -3.31 17.86
C ASN A 75 0.43 -4.11 17.51
N PRO A 76 1.26 -4.44 18.51
CA PRO A 76 2.53 -5.16 18.28
C PRO A 76 2.36 -6.52 17.61
N GLU A 77 1.22 -7.19 17.81
CA GLU A 77 0.95 -8.52 17.26
C GLU A 77 0.41 -8.48 15.82
N CYS A 78 0.08 -7.28 15.28
CA CYS A 78 -0.46 -7.22 13.92
C CYS A 78 0.61 -7.59 12.87
N THR A 79 0.19 -8.29 11.83
CA THR A 79 1.00 -8.49 10.64
C THR A 79 0.89 -7.28 9.73
N ILE A 80 2.02 -6.76 9.28
CA ILE A 80 2.09 -5.66 8.32
C ILE A 80 2.53 -6.19 6.96
N ILE A 81 1.74 -5.91 5.94
CA ILE A 81 2.07 -6.15 4.53
C ILE A 81 2.28 -4.79 3.88
N ILE A 82 3.38 -4.59 3.18
CA ILE A 82 3.61 -3.39 2.38
C ILE A 82 3.29 -3.71 0.92
N ALA A 83 2.27 -3.08 0.39
CA ALA A 83 1.94 -3.13 -1.04
C ALA A 83 2.83 -2.13 -1.77
N ALA A 84 3.82 -2.64 -2.49
CA ALA A 84 4.84 -1.83 -3.16
C ALA A 84 4.33 -1.30 -4.50
N ASP A 85 4.75 -0.08 -4.85
CA ASP A 85 4.72 0.37 -6.23
C ASP A 85 5.95 -0.18 -6.96
N ASP A 86 5.79 -0.57 -8.23
CA ASP A 86 6.86 -1.09 -9.07
C ASP A 86 7.28 -0.04 -10.11
N ASP A 87 8.10 0.89 -9.69
CA ASP A 87 8.64 2.00 -10.50
C ASP A 87 9.74 1.50 -11.46
N HIS A 88 9.49 0.42 -12.18
CA HIS A 88 10.44 -0.36 -12.97
C HIS A 88 11.22 0.45 -14.04
N LEU A 89 10.71 1.60 -14.49
CA LEU A 89 11.39 2.49 -15.42
C LEU A 89 12.27 3.54 -14.72
N THR A 90 12.21 3.61 -13.39
CA THR A 90 13.00 4.55 -12.59
C THR A 90 14.18 3.80 -11.98
N GLU A 91 15.38 4.35 -12.14
CA GLU A 91 16.59 3.75 -11.57
C GLU A 91 16.45 3.53 -10.06
N GLY A 92 16.81 2.33 -9.60
CA GLY A 92 16.71 1.93 -8.20
C GLY A 92 15.29 1.58 -7.73
N ASN A 93 14.28 1.64 -8.60
CA ASN A 93 12.87 1.33 -8.30
C ASN A 93 12.46 1.88 -6.91
N PRO A 94 12.28 3.21 -6.78
CA PRO A 94 12.15 3.87 -5.48
C PRO A 94 10.94 3.40 -4.68
N GLY A 95 9.81 3.09 -5.33
CA GLY A 95 8.62 2.54 -4.66
C GLY A 95 8.90 1.20 -3.99
N LEU A 96 9.50 0.26 -4.73
CA LEU A 96 9.88 -1.05 -4.18
C LEU A 96 10.97 -0.93 -3.10
N THR A 97 11.94 -0.04 -3.30
CA THR A 97 13.02 0.19 -2.32
C THR A 97 12.46 0.72 -1.00
N ALA A 98 11.54 1.70 -1.05
CA ALA A 98 10.87 2.23 0.13
C ALA A 98 10.00 1.17 0.83
N ALA A 99 9.28 0.35 0.06
CA ALA A 99 8.46 -0.73 0.60
C ALA A 99 9.29 -1.78 1.34
N ARG A 100 10.41 -2.22 0.77
CA ARG A 100 11.33 -3.16 1.41
C ARG A 100 11.91 -2.60 2.72
N ALA A 101 12.34 -1.33 2.71
CA ALA A 101 12.84 -0.69 3.91
C ALA A 101 11.77 -0.59 5.01
N ALA A 102 10.52 -0.26 4.64
CA ALA A 102 9.40 -0.20 5.57
C ALA A 102 9.07 -1.58 6.17
N ALA A 103 9.00 -2.62 5.34
CA ALA A 103 8.75 -3.99 5.78
C ALA A 103 9.85 -4.48 6.73
N MET A 104 11.12 -4.26 6.38
CA MET A 104 12.26 -4.64 7.23
C MET A 104 12.19 -3.98 8.62
N ALA A 105 11.79 -2.70 8.68
CA ALA A 105 11.72 -1.94 9.94
C ALA A 105 10.67 -2.47 10.93
N VAL A 106 9.68 -3.25 10.47
CA VAL A 106 8.57 -3.75 11.30
C VAL A 106 8.45 -5.28 11.29
N GLY A 107 9.36 -5.99 10.65
CA GLY A 107 9.25 -7.44 10.44
C GLY A 107 8.03 -7.82 9.60
N GLY A 108 7.70 -6.98 8.61
CA GLY A 108 6.55 -7.16 7.72
C GLY A 108 6.90 -7.86 6.42
N LEU A 109 5.89 -8.02 5.57
CA LEU A 109 5.98 -8.65 4.25
C LEU A 109 5.86 -7.59 3.14
N VAL A 110 6.32 -7.93 1.93
CA VAL A 110 6.17 -7.06 0.75
C VAL A 110 5.39 -7.82 -0.31
N VAL A 111 4.38 -7.18 -0.90
CA VAL A 111 3.65 -7.68 -2.05
C VAL A 111 3.79 -6.68 -3.20
N MET A 112 4.10 -7.17 -4.40
CA MET A 112 4.26 -6.37 -5.62
C MET A 112 3.14 -6.70 -6.61
N PRO A 113 2.71 -5.72 -7.44
CA PRO A 113 1.77 -5.99 -8.52
C PRO A 113 2.44 -6.85 -9.61
N GLN A 114 1.77 -7.94 -10.01
CA GLN A 114 2.20 -8.83 -11.09
C GLN A 114 1.51 -8.42 -12.39
N PHE A 115 2.15 -7.59 -13.18
CA PHE A 115 1.59 -7.10 -14.44
C PHE A 115 1.71 -8.13 -15.57
N PRO A 116 0.71 -8.18 -16.48
CA PRO A 116 0.81 -8.97 -17.70
C PRO A 116 1.87 -8.41 -18.66
N ALA A 117 2.27 -9.22 -19.67
CA ALA A 117 3.35 -8.87 -20.60
C ALA A 117 3.12 -7.59 -21.42
N ASN A 118 1.85 -7.19 -21.60
CA ASN A 118 1.47 -5.96 -22.29
C ASN A 118 1.36 -4.73 -21.37
N ARG A 119 2.04 -4.74 -20.24
CA ARG A 119 2.06 -3.66 -19.25
C ARG A 119 2.41 -2.32 -19.89
N PRO A 120 1.56 -1.26 -19.75
CA PRO A 120 1.95 0.09 -20.12
C PRO A 120 3.10 0.60 -19.25
N GLY A 121 4.07 1.32 -19.87
CA GLY A 121 5.27 1.75 -19.15
C GLY A 121 5.02 2.57 -17.88
N LYS A 122 3.93 3.34 -17.85
CA LYS A 122 3.53 4.17 -16.69
C LYS A 122 2.74 3.44 -15.61
N ALA A 123 2.35 2.19 -15.82
CA ALA A 123 1.61 1.40 -14.83
C ALA A 123 2.58 0.91 -13.76
N THR A 124 2.35 1.25 -12.50
CA THR A 124 3.28 0.95 -11.39
C THR A 124 2.62 0.37 -10.16
N ASP A 125 1.34 0.62 -9.92
CA ASP A 125 0.66 0.27 -8.69
C ASP A 125 -0.50 -0.72 -8.86
N PHE A 126 -1.12 -1.15 -7.77
CA PHE A 126 -2.25 -2.08 -7.79
C PHE A 126 -3.54 -1.47 -8.38
N ASN A 127 -3.69 -0.15 -8.37
CA ASN A 127 -4.81 0.51 -9.05
C ASN A 127 -4.63 0.40 -10.57
N ASP A 128 -3.40 0.57 -11.07
CA ASP A 128 -3.08 0.34 -12.48
C ASP A 128 -3.27 -1.14 -12.87
N LEU A 129 -2.86 -2.07 -12.01
CA LEU A 129 -3.07 -3.50 -12.23
C LEU A 129 -4.57 -3.85 -12.28
N SER A 130 -5.36 -3.32 -11.35
CA SER A 130 -6.81 -3.51 -11.31
C SER A 130 -7.48 -2.97 -12.59
N ALA A 131 -7.08 -1.78 -13.04
CA ALA A 131 -7.60 -1.20 -14.28
C ALA A 131 -7.23 -1.99 -15.53
N LEU A 132 -6.02 -2.59 -15.55
CA LEU A 132 -5.51 -3.34 -16.70
C LEU A 132 -6.01 -4.78 -16.76
N ALA A 133 -6.07 -5.47 -15.63
CA ALA A 133 -6.29 -6.93 -15.55
C ALA A 133 -7.42 -7.35 -14.60
N GLY A 134 -8.10 -6.38 -13.98
CA GLY A 134 -9.23 -6.64 -13.08
C GLY A 134 -8.83 -6.96 -11.63
N THR A 135 -9.86 -7.01 -10.76
CA THR A 135 -9.69 -7.29 -9.32
C THR A 135 -9.13 -8.67 -9.02
N GLY A 136 -9.40 -9.67 -9.89
CA GLY A 136 -8.85 -11.02 -9.76
C GLY A 136 -7.32 -11.05 -9.81
N ALA A 137 -6.70 -10.28 -10.71
CA ALA A 137 -5.25 -10.18 -10.80
C ALA A 137 -4.63 -9.54 -9.54
N VAL A 138 -5.31 -8.56 -8.94
CA VAL A 138 -4.90 -7.98 -7.66
C VAL A 138 -5.01 -9.03 -6.54
N HIS A 139 -6.12 -9.76 -6.47
CA HIS A 139 -6.33 -10.82 -5.48
C HIS A 139 -5.22 -11.89 -5.54
N GLU A 140 -4.85 -12.35 -6.74
CA GLU A 140 -3.80 -13.35 -6.94
C GLU A 140 -2.45 -12.91 -6.36
N CYS A 141 -2.10 -11.62 -6.45
CA CYS A 141 -0.87 -11.10 -5.86
C CYS A 141 -0.80 -11.27 -4.33
N PHE A 142 -1.94 -11.31 -3.66
CA PHE A 142 -2.03 -11.45 -2.20
C PHE A 142 -2.31 -12.89 -1.75
N ALA A 143 -2.69 -13.81 -2.65
CA ALA A 143 -3.15 -15.16 -2.32
C ALA A 143 -2.12 -15.93 -1.49
N GLU A 144 -0.86 -15.98 -1.93
CA GLU A 144 0.23 -16.67 -1.24
C GLU A 144 0.46 -16.18 0.19
N VAL A 145 0.44 -14.86 0.36
CA VAL A 145 0.62 -14.23 1.69
C VAL A 145 -0.57 -14.53 2.59
N MET A 146 -1.79 -14.47 2.06
CA MET A 146 -3.01 -14.76 2.81
C MET A 146 -3.10 -16.23 3.24
N GLU A 147 -2.70 -17.15 2.36
CA GLU A 147 -2.62 -18.59 2.67
C GLU A 147 -1.60 -18.86 3.79
N GLY A 148 -0.41 -18.27 3.70
CA GLY A 148 0.61 -18.38 4.75
C GLY A 148 0.11 -17.92 6.12
N LEU A 149 -0.59 -16.79 6.17
CA LEU A 149 -1.14 -16.25 7.42
C LEU A 149 -2.28 -17.11 8.00
N SER A 150 -2.99 -17.86 7.17
CA SER A 150 -4.08 -18.74 7.61
C SER A 150 -3.58 -20.04 8.26
N HIS A 151 -2.33 -20.43 8.03
CA HIS A 151 -1.72 -21.64 8.61
C HIS A 151 -1.05 -21.38 9.96
N ASP A 152 -0.80 -20.10 10.31
CA ASP A 152 -0.17 -19.69 11.57
C ASP A 152 -1.19 -19.35 12.69
N LEU A 153 -2.50 -19.51 12.41
CA LEU A 153 -3.62 -19.34 13.35
C LEU A 153 -4.18 -20.70 13.78
#